data_c36320789d6729c54f377c94ac24c414
#
_entry.id   c36320789d6729c54f377c94ac24c414
#
_cell.length_a   1.000
_cell.length_b   1.000
_cell.length_c   1.000
_cell.angle_alpha   90.00
_cell.angle_beta   90.00
_cell.angle_gamma   90.00
#
_symmetry.space_group_name_H-M   'P 1'
#
loop_
_entity.id
_entity.type
_entity.pdbx_description
1 polymer ?
#
loop_
_entity_poly.entity_id
_entity_poly.type
_entity_poly.pdbx_seq_one_letter_code
_entity_poly.pdbx_strand_id
1 'polypeptide(L)'
;MNYIVFDLEWNQPYSNDISFMKRTKMPLTGEIIQIGAIKLNENLEIVDSFTMYVKPKYLPHMHKHVKALTGITNQDLNRGVPFRAAYSHFQQWCGKDYMLLSWGADDILILRENLLLHKLKSIDYDSWADAQMIYSFHRYGTTQQYSVAHAMEDLQISTEELSAHNALHDALFTAHI
;
A
#
# COMPACT_ATOMS: atom_id res chain seq x y z
N MET A 1 -6.15 -18.12 -10.59
CA MET A 1 -6.28 -16.78 -9.96
C MET A 1 -4.98 -16.47 -9.22
N ASN A 2 -4.47 -15.23 -9.36
CA ASN A 2 -3.31 -14.78 -8.57
C ASN A 2 -3.77 -13.98 -7.34
N TYR A 3 -2.91 -13.92 -6.31
CA TYR A 3 -3.09 -13.03 -5.18
C TYR A 3 -2.03 -11.94 -5.24
N ILE A 4 -2.46 -10.70 -5.06
CA ILE A 4 -1.59 -9.51 -5.09
C ILE A 4 -1.57 -8.92 -3.68
N VAL A 5 -0.55 -9.24 -2.93
CA VAL A 5 -0.31 -8.63 -1.62
C VAL A 5 0.34 -7.28 -1.87
N PHE A 6 -0.30 -6.20 -1.44
CA PHE A 6 0.20 -4.85 -1.68
C PHE A 6 0.23 -4.02 -0.40
N ASP A 7 1.14 -3.08 -0.39
CA ASP A 7 1.31 -2.06 0.63
C ASP A 7 1.59 -0.71 -0.03
N LEU A 8 1.27 0.37 0.64
CA LEU A 8 1.40 1.73 0.13
C LEU A 8 2.15 2.61 1.13
N GLU A 9 3.01 3.48 0.62
CA GLU A 9 3.44 4.64 1.37
C GLU A 9 2.73 5.88 0.86
N TRP A 10 2.28 6.76 1.77
CA TRP A 10 1.59 7.98 1.38
C TRP A 10 2.05 9.20 2.17
N ASN A 11 2.11 10.32 1.48
CA ASN A 11 2.38 11.61 2.09
C ASN A 11 1.12 12.18 2.71
N GLN A 12 1.24 12.82 3.86
CA GLN A 12 0.13 13.37 4.62
C GLN A 12 0.07 14.90 4.50
N PRO A 13 -1.14 15.51 4.52
CA PRO A 13 -1.27 16.95 4.62
C PRO A 13 -0.83 17.42 6.01
N TYR A 14 -0.23 18.61 6.08
CA TYR A 14 -0.08 19.29 7.37
C TYR A 14 -1.46 19.71 7.91
N SER A 15 -1.67 19.58 9.21
CA SER A 15 -2.96 19.85 9.87
C SER A 15 -3.57 21.22 9.58
N ASN A 16 -2.75 22.20 9.17
CA ASN A 16 -3.16 23.56 8.87
C ASN A 16 -3.22 23.87 7.36
N ASP A 17 -3.07 22.89 6.49
CA ASP A 17 -3.10 23.13 5.05
C ASP A 17 -4.53 23.20 4.50
N ILE A 18 -5.24 24.28 4.87
CA ILE A 18 -6.59 24.60 4.32
C ILE A 18 -6.53 24.73 2.79
N SER A 19 -5.38 25.11 2.23
CA SER A 19 -5.20 25.27 0.78
C SER A 19 -5.32 23.92 0.05
N PHE A 20 -4.91 22.85 0.69
CA PHE A 20 -5.02 21.49 0.18
C PHE A 20 -6.49 21.07 -0.01
N MET A 21 -7.32 21.21 1.01
CA MET A 21 -8.76 20.90 0.93
C MET A 21 -9.48 21.71 -0.15
N LYS A 22 -9.07 22.99 -0.35
CA LYS A 22 -9.61 23.82 -1.44
C LYS A 22 -9.21 23.32 -2.82
N ARG A 23 -8.01 22.75 -2.98
CA ARG A 23 -7.53 22.19 -4.25
C ARG A 23 -8.17 20.85 -4.59
N THR A 24 -8.31 19.96 -3.62
CA THR A 24 -8.84 18.62 -3.83
C THR A 24 -10.36 18.57 -3.86
N LYS A 25 -11.03 19.55 -3.22
CA LYS A 25 -12.50 19.59 -3.01
C LYS A 25 -13.04 18.38 -2.25
N MET A 26 -12.17 17.62 -1.62
CA MET A 26 -12.51 16.47 -0.80
C MET A 26 -11.48 16.33 0.33
N PRO A 27 -11.86 15.80 1.49
CA PRO A 27 -10.89 15.37 2.48
C PRO A 27 -10.04 14.26 1.87
N LEU A 28 -8.74 14.32 2.06
CA LEU A 28 -7.81 13.29 1.64
C LEU A 28 -6.94 12.93 2.84
N THR A 29 -6.89 11.65 3.15
CA THR A 29 -6.05 11.12 4.24
C THR A 29 -4.59 11.20 3.86
N GLY A 30 -4.27 10.91 2.59
CA GLY A 30 -2.91 11.00 2.07
C GLY A 30 -2.81 10.86 0.57
N GLU A 31 -1.70 11.31 0.00
CA GLU A 31 -1.36 11.12 -1.41
C GLU A 31 -0.29 10.05 -1.54
N ILE A 32 -0.55 9.01 -2.32
CA ILE A 32 0.35 7.86 -2.50
C ILE A 32 1.67 8.34 -3.11
N ILE A 33 2.78 7.86 -2.52
CA ILE A 33 4.16 8.16 -2.94
C ILE A 33 4.97 6.90 -3.28
N GLN A 34 4.53 5.71 -2.84
CA GLN A 34 5.10 4.43 -3.28
C GLN A 34 4.01 3.37 -3.31
N ILE A 35 4.07 2.49 -4.30
CA ILE A 35 3.30 1.25 -4.39
C ILE A 35 4.30 0.11 -4.32
N GLY A 36 4.13 -0.82 -3.38
CA GLY A 36 4.86 -2.07 -3.28
C GLY A 36 3.89 -3.24 -3.36
N ALA A 37 4.27 -4.31 -4.05
CA ALA A 37 3.42 -5.50 -4.13
C ALA A 37 4.19 -6.77 -4.44
N ILE A 38 3.65 -7.87 -3.95
CA ILE A 38 4.11 -9.24 -4.20
C ILE A 38 2.99 -10.01 -4.88
N LYS A 39 3.32 -10.74 -5.94
CA LYS A 39 2.39 -11.62 -6.64
C LYS A 39 2.60 -13.05 -6.19
N LEU A 40 1.52 -13.66 -5.71
CA LEU A 40 1.45 -15.09 -5.41
C LEU A 40 0.61 -15.79 -6.49
N ASN A 41 1.03 -17.00 -6.86
CA ASN A 41 0.22 -17.87 -7.71
C ASN A 41 -0.88 -18.58 -6.90
N GLU A 42 -1.64 -19.47 -7.54
CA GLU A 42 -2.71 -20.24 -6.91
C GLU A 42 -2.23 -21.20 -5.82
N ASN A 43 -0.93 -21.54 -5.80
CA ASN A 43 -0.29 -22.37 -4.76
C ASN A 43 0.31 -21.53 -3.62
N LEU A 44 0.06 -20.20 -3.62
CA LEU A 44 0.63 -19.22 -2.68
C LEU A 44 2.17 -19.11 -2.78
N GLU A 45 2.76 -19.43 -3.93
CA GLU A 45 4.19 -19.25 -4.17
C GLU A 45 4.44 -17.83 -4.71
N ILE A 46 5.48 -17.14 -4.22
CA ILE A 46 5.90 -15.85 -4.73
C ILE A 46 6.45 -16.03 -6.16
N VAL A 47 5.83 -15.37 -7.13
CA VAL A 47 6.20 -15.47 -8.55
C VAL A 47 6.70 -14.18 -9.15
N ASP A 48 6.41 -13.03 -8.55
CA ASP A 48 6.84 -11.73 -9.06
C ASP A 48 6.74 -10.65 -7.97
N SER A 49 7.40 -9.51 -8.17
CA SER A 49 7.35 -8.34 -7.29
C SER A 49 7.21 -7.05 -8.08
N PHE A 50 6.59 -6.05 -7.48
CA PHE A 50 6.38 -4.73 -8.07
C PHE A 50 6.74 -3.65 -7.06
N THR A 51 7.50 -2.64 -7.47
CA THR A 51 7.69 -1.42 -6.70
C THR A 51 7.75 -0.21 -7.63
N MET A 52 7.13 0.89 -7.20
CA MET A 52 7.13 2.12 -7.99
C MET A 52 6.94 3.36 -7.12
N TYR A 53 7.83 4.33 -7.25
CA TYR A 53 7.64 5.64 -6.67
C TYR A 53 6.63 6.46 -7.47
N VAL A 54 5.77 7.15 -6.74
CA VAL A 54 4.72 8.01 -7.30
C VAL A 54 5.04 9.46 -7.00
N LYS A 55 5.08 10.28 -8.06
CA LYS A 55 5.29 11.72 -7.93
C LYS A 55 4.01 12.38 -7.44
N PRO A 56 3.98 12.95 -6.21
CA PRO A 56 2.80 13.61 -5.68
C PRO A 56 2.45 14.87 -6.47
N LYS A 57 1.17 15.09 -6.69
CA LYS A 57 0.63 16.26 -7.38
C LYS A 57 0.03 17.29 -6.43
N TYR A 58 -0.64 16.81 -5.39
CA TYR A 58 -1.42 17.64 -4.48
C TYR A 58 -0.66 17.99 -3.21
N LEU A 59 0.21 17.08 -2.74
CA LEU A 59 1.09 17.24 -1.58
C LEU A 59 2.57 17.19 -2.02
N PRO A 60 3.06 18.18 -2.78
CA PRO A 60 4.41 18.16 -3.36
C PRO A 60 5.54 18.25 -2.32
N HIS A 61 5.21 18.72 -1.12
CA HIS A 61 6.16 18.82 -0.01
C HIS A 61 5.98 17.65 0.93
N MET A 62 7.03 16.83 1.06
CA MET A 62 7.04 15.68 1.95
C MET A 62 6.81 16.09 3.40
N HIS A 63 5.84 15.48 4.06
CA HIS A 63 5.64 15.67 5.49
C HIS A 63 6.84 15.11 6.25
N LYS A 64 7.39 15.87 7.20
CA LYS A 64 8.63 15.51 7.92
C LYS A 64 8.56 14.14 8.62
N HIS A 65 7.39 13.81 9.18
CA HIS A 65 7.17 12.53 9.84
C HIS A 65 7.21 11.38 8.82
N VAL A 66 6.52 11.52 7.69
CA VAL A 66 6.52 10.52 6.61
C VAL A 66 7.93 10.29 6.09
N LYS A 67 8.69 11.37 5.84
CA LYS A 67 10.09 11.27 5.43
C LYS A 67 10.96 10.53 6.45
N ALA A 68 10.77 10.79 7.75
CA ALA A 68 11.53 10.12 8.80
C ALA A 68 11.18 8.63 8.92
N LEU A 69 9.90 8.28 8.68
CA LEU A 69 9.39 6.92 8.78
C LEU A 69 9.82 6.06 7.58
N THR A 70 9.57 6.55 6.37
CA THR A 70 9.76 5.78 5.12
C THR A 70 11.19 5.88 4.56
N GLY A 71 11.94 6.90 4.94
CA GLY A 71 13.23 7.22 4.32
C GLY A 71 13.13 7.76 2.89
N ILE A 72 11.93 7.83 2.30
CA ILE A 72 11.71 8.32 0.93
C ILE A 72 12.14 9.79 0.83
N THR A 73 12.94 10.10 -0.18
CA THR A 73 13.48 11.44 -0.40
C THR A 73 12.74 12.18 -1.53
N ASN A 74 12.89 13.49 -1.54
CA ASN A 74 12.41 14.28 -2.69
C ASN A 74 13.06 13.86 -4.01
N GLN A 75 14.27 13.29 -3.98
CA GLN A 75 14.94 12.79 -5.17
C GLN A 75 14.24 11.54 -5.72
N ASP A 76 13.79 10.64 -4.84
CA ASP A 76 13.03 9.45 -5.21
C ASP A 76 11.69 9.85 -5.83
N LEU A 77 10.98 10.79 -5.22
CA LEU A 77 9.71 11.29 -5.76
C LEU A 77 9.86 12.03 -7.09
N ASN A 78 10.98 12.73 -7.30
CA ASN A 78 11.25 13.38 -8.59
C ASN A 78 11.51 12.39 -9.73
N ARG A 79 12.00 11.17 -9.40
CA ARG A 79 12.16 10.06 -10.33
C ARG A 79 10.88 9.25 -10.50
N GLY A 80 9.93 9.40 -9.58
CA GLY A 80 8.64 8.74 -9.63
C GLY A 80 7.79 9.21 -10.81
N VAL A 81 6.80 8.42 -11.17
CA VAL A 81 5.85 8.72 -12.24
C VAL A 81 4.53 9.28 -11.68
N PRO A 82 3.73 10.01 -12.46
CA PRO A 82 2.41 10.46 -12.03
C PRO A 82 1.51 9.27 -11.62
N PHE A 83 0.66 9.45 -10.61
CA PHE A 83 -0.19 8.38 -10.07
C PHE A 83 -0.97 7.60 -11.14
N ARG A 84 -1.53 8.27 -12.16
CA ARG A 84 -2.25 7.59 -13.24
C ARG A 84 -1.37 6.58 -13.99
N ALA A 85 -0.11 6.93 -14.23
CA ALA A 85 0.85 6.04 -14.90
C ALA A 85 1.26 4.90 -13.96
N ALA A 86 1.58 5.21 -12.70
CA ALA A 86 1.92 4.20 -11.70
C ALA A 86 0.80 3.16 -11.53
N TYR A 87 -0.43 3.63 -11.39
CA TYR A 87 -1.60 2.75 -11.25
C TYR A 87 -1.86 1.92 -12.52
N SER A 88 -1.69 2.52 -13.71
CA SER A 88 -1.80 1.76 -14.97
C SER A 88 -0.76 0.65 -15.08
N HIS A 89 0.49 0.91 -14.70
CA HIS A 89 1.54 -0.11 -14.66
C HIS A 89 1.23 -1.19 -13.62
N PHE A 90 0.77 -0.80 -12.44
CA PHE A 90 0.36 -1.73 -11.39
C PHE A 90 -0.78 -2.65 -11.87
N GLN A 91 -1.84 -2.08 -12.49
CA GLN A 91 -2.93 -2.89 -13.04
C GLN A 91 -2.47 -3.85 -14.15
N GLN A 92 -1.61 -3.39 -15.06
CA GLN A 92 -1.04 -4.26 -16.10
C GLN A 92 -0.22 -5.41 -15.50
N TRP A 93 0.58 -5.11 -14.47
CA TRP A 93 1.35 -6.11 -13.75
C TRP A 93 0.46 -7.09 -12.97
N CYS A 94 -0.62 -6.64 -12.33
CA CYS A 94 -1.59 -7.52 -11.66
C CYS A 94 -2.19 -8.56 -12.64
N GLY A 95 -2.49 -8.15 -13.87
CA GLY A 95 -3.16 -9.00 -14.86
C GLY A 95 -4.68 -8.89 -14.82
N LYS A 96 -5.38 -9.97 -15.19
CA LYS A 96 -6.86 -9.96 -15.32
C LYS A 96 -7.60 -10.69 -14.22
N ASP A 97 -6.99 -11.72 -13.66
CA ASP A 97 -7.61 -12.64 -12.70
C ASP A 97 -6.80 -12.66 -11.41
N TYR A 98 -7.14 -11.73 -10.50
CA TYR A 98 -6.44 -11.54 -9.25
C TYR A 98 -7.35 -11.05 -8.13
N MET A 99 -6.93 -11.30 -6.88
CA MET A 99 -7.47 -10.72 -5.66
C MET A 99 -6.39 -9.87 -4.99
N LEU A 100 -6.75 -8.66 -4.57
CA LEU A 100 -5.89 -7.80 -3.77
C LEU A 100 -5.93 -8.22 -2.31
N LEU A 101 -4.78 -8.14 -1.63
CA LEU A 101 -4.62 -8.37 -0.20
C LEU A 101 -3.79 -7.25 0.39
N SER A 102 -4.18 -6.73 1.56
CA SER A 102 -3.36 -5.82 2.36
C SER A 102 -3.45 -6.18 3.83
N TRP A 103 -2.49 -5.71 4.64
CA TRP A 103 -2.52 -5.91 6.08
C TRP A 103 -3.41 -4.84 6.73
N GLY A 104 -4.69 -5.17 6.92
CA GLY A 104 -5.71 -4.23 7.34
C GLY A 104 -6.29 -3.42 6.18
N ALA A 105 -7.16 -2.47 6.50
CA ALA A 105 -7.97 -1.76 5.51
C ALA A 105 -7.38 -0.41 5.06
N ASP A 106 -6.31 0.08 5.68
CA ASP A 106 -5.83 1.44 5.42
C ASP A 106 -5.35 1.61 3.97
N ASP A 107 -4.58 0.66 3.45
CA ASP A 107 -4.04 0.70 2.08
C ASP A 107 -5.14 0.74 1.02
N ILE A 108 -6.16 -0.10 1.14
CA ILE A 108 -7.25 -0.12 0.17
C ILE A 108 -8.10 1.17 0.23
N LEU A 109 -8.26 1.75 1.41
CA LEU A 109 -8.95 3.03 1.58
C LEU A 109 -8.15 4.18 0.95
N ILE A 110 -6.87 4.26 1.21
CA ILE A 110 -5.94 5.24 0.59
C ILE A 110 -5.92 5.07 -0.93
N LEU A 111 -5.85 3.83 -1.43
CA LEU A 111 -5.88 3.57 -2.87
C LEU A 111 -7.17 4.09 -3.51
N ARG A 112 -8.32 3.83 -2.90
CA ARG A 112 -9.64 4.30 -3.38
C ARG A 112 -9.75 5.82 -3.35
N GLU A 113 -9.27 6.48 -2.28
CA GLU A 113 -9.23 7.94 -2.21
C GLU A 113 -8.39 8.52 -3.35
N ASN A 114 -7.21 7.96 -3.63
CA ASN A 114 -6.33 8.41 -4.69
C ASN A 114 -6.92 8.14 -6.09
N LEU A 115 -7.59 7.01 -6.29
CA LEU A 115 -8.32 6.74 -7.53
C LEU A 115 -9.41 7.79 -7.78
N LEU A 116 -10.22 8.09 -6.76
CA LEU A 116 -11.26 9.12 -6.84
C LEU A 116 -10.67 10.50 -7.11
N LEU A 117 -9.60 10.88 -6.39
CA LEU A 117 -8.89 12.15 -6.58
C LEU A 117 -8.41 12.33 -8.01
N HIS A 118 -7.93 11.27 -8.62
CA HIS A 118 -7.43 11.25 -9.99
C HIS A 118 -8.50 10.92 -11.04
N LYS A 119 -9.79 10.82 -10.65
CA LYS A 119 -10.92 10.49 -11.53
C LYS A 119 -10.70 9.19 -12.30
N LEU A 120 -10.23 8.17 -11.61
CA LEU A 120 -10.12 6.81 -12.09
C LEU A 120 -11.25 5.95 -11.53
N LYS A 121 -11.54 4.81 -12.18
CA LYS A 121 -12.53 3.85 -11.67
C LYS A 121 -12.00 3.28 -10.34
N SER A 122 -12.88 3.23 -9.34
CA SER A 122 -12.57 2.60 -8.05
C SER A 122 -12.44 1.09 -8.19
N ILE A 123 -11.80 0.47 -7.21
CA ILE A 123 -11.70 -0.98 -7.08
C ILE A 123 -12.98 -1.49 -6.41
N ASP A 124 -13.53 -2.57 -6.95
CA ASP A 124 -14.70 -3.23 -6.38
C ASP A 124 -14.34 -3.91 -5.05
N TYR A 125 -15.25 -3.96 -4.08
CA TYR A 125 -14.98 -4.53 -2.75
C TYR A 125 -14.72 -6.03 -2.82
N ASP A 126 -15.36 -6.73 -3.73
CA ASP A 126 -15.20 -8.18 -3.91
C ASP A 126 -13.83 -8.59 -4.49
N SER A 127 -13.03 -7.60 -4.89
CA SER A 127 -11.68 -7.82 -5.44
C SER A 127 -10.57 -7.62 -4.41
N TRP A 128 -10.91 -7.47 -3.13
CA TRP A 128 -9.95 -7.25 -2.04
C TRP A 128 -10.34 -8.04 -0.79
N ALA A 129 -9.31 -8.51 -0.05
CA ALA A 129 -9.48 -9.13 1.26
C ALA A 129 -8.43 -8.58 2.25
N ASP A 130 -8.81 -8.56 3.52
CA ASP A 130 -7.98 -8.13 4.65
C ASP A 130 -7.17 -9.31 5.19
N ALA A 131 -5.86 -9.34 4.89
CA ALA A 131 -4.95 -10.39 5.36
C ALA A 131 -4.82 -10.39 6.90
N GLN A 132 -4.83 -9.22 7.55
CA GLN A 132 -4.78 -9.10 9.00
C GLN A 132 -6.00 -9.74 9.66
N MET A 133 -7.19 -9.52 9.09
CA MET A 133 -8.43 -10.13 9.57
C MET A 133 -8.41 -11.65 9.38
N ILE A 134 -7.93 -12.12 8.22
CA ILE A 134 -7.79 -13.57 7.93
C ILE A 134 -6.84 -14.21 8.95
N TYR A 135 -5.65 -13.63 9.17
CA TYR A 135 -4.69 -14.11 10.18
C TYR A 135 -5.31 -14.15 11.58
N SER A 136 -5.91 -13.04 12.03
CA SER A 136 -6.46 -12.91 13.38
C SER A 136 -7.56 -13.93 13.64
N PHE A 137 -8.44 -14.13 12.68
CA PHE A 137 -9.53 -15.10 12.80
C PHE A 137 -9.02 -16.55 12.76
N HIS A 138 -8.11 -16.86 11.84
CA HIS A 138 -7.55 -18.21 11.71
C HIS A 138 -6.72 -18.61 12.95
N ARG A 139 -5.89 -17.67 13.44
CA ARG A 139 -4.94 -17.95 14.53
C ARG A 139 -5.58 -17.90 15.92
N TYR A 140 -6.50 -16.94 16.15
CA TYR A 140 -7.02 -16.65 17.48
C TYR A 140 -8.56 -16.70 17.58
N GLY A 141 -9.28 -16.90 16.48
CA GLY A 141 -10.76 -16.87 16.46
C GLY A 141 -11.36 -15.50 16.80
N THR A 142 -10.61 -14.42 16.54
CA THR A 142 -10.99 -13.05 16.90
C THR A 142 -10.82 -12.09 15.73
N THR A 143 -11.45 -10.92 15.83
CA THR A 143 -11.27 -9.81 14.88
C THR A 143 -10.31 -8.73 15.43
N GLN A 144 -9.57 -9.02 16.50
CA GLN A 144 -8.55 -8.11 17.01
C GLN A 144 -7.46 -7.90 15.98
N GLN A 145 -7.05 -6.64 15.81
CA GLN A 145 -5.96 -6.29 14.90
C GLN A 145 -4.60 -6.54 15.57
N TYR A 146 -3.73 -7.25 14.85
CA TYR A 146 -2.34 -7.49 15.25
C TYR A 146 -1.40 -6.85 14.24
N SER A 147 -0.25 -6.36 14.68
CA SER A 147 0.75 -5.81 13.76
C SER A 147 1.39 -6.92 12.90
N VAL A 148 1.95 -6.55 11.74
CA VAL A 148 2.77 -7.45 10.92
C VAL A 148 3.90 -8.05 11.75
N ALA A 149 4.61 -7.21 12.54
CA ALA A 149 5.70 -7.67 13.41
C ALA A 149 5.26 -8.76 14.41
N HIS A 150 4.07 -8.59 15.04
CA HIS A 150 3.50 -9.61 15.93
C HIS A 150 3.21 -10.92 15.18
N ALA A 151 2.60 -10.84 13.99
CA ALA A 151 2.27 -12.03 13.21
C ALA A 151 3.53 -12.78 12.76
N MET A 152 4.56 -12.06 12.33
CA MET A 152 5.84 -12.65 11.94
C MET A 152 6.53 -13.36 13.13
N GLU A 153 6.55 -12.70 14.32
CA GLU A 153 7.09 -13.31 15.54
C GLU A 153 6.32 -14.59 15.92
N ASP A 154 4.98 -14.53 15.93
CA ASP A 154 4.11 -15.66 16.24
C ASP A 154 4.30 -16.84 15.28
N LEU A 155 4.53 -16.57 14.01
CA LEU A 155 4.77 -17.58 12.97
C LEU A 155 6.26 -17.95 12.81
N GLN A 156 7.16 -17.37 13.60
CA GLN A 156 8.61 -17.58 13.56
C GLN A 156 9.22 -17.27 12.18
N ILE A 157 8.67 -16.26 11.48
CA ILE A 157 9.16 -15.80 10.19
C ILE A 157 10.29 -14.80 10.45
N SER A 158 11.52 -15.10 9.97
CA SER A 158 12.70 -14.22 10.07
C SER A 158 12.85 -13.39 8.80
N THR A 159 13.16 -12.09 8.97
CA THR A 159 13.43 -11.15 7.87
C THR A 159 14.63 -10.27 8.21
N GLU A 160 15.75 -10.89 8.60
CA GLU A 160 16.91 -10.21 9.18
C GLU A 160 17.55 -9.10 8.32
N GLU A 161 17.19 -8.97 7.04
CA GLU A 161 17.81 -8.03 6.09
C GLU A 161 16.90 -6.91 5.57
N LEU A 162 15.61 -6.86 5.96
CA LEU A 162 14.65 -5.94 5.35
C LEU A 162 14.21 -4.87 6.35
N SER A 163 14.17 -3.61 5.90
CA SER A 163 13.68 -2.49 6.70
C SER A 163 12.16 -2.36 6.56
N ALA A 164 11.44 -2.21 7.67
CA ALA A 164 10.05 -1.78 7.69
C ALA A 164 9.89 -0.38 7.10
N HIS A 165 8.65 -0.01 6.75
CA HIS A 165 8.29 1.27 6.13
C HIS A 165 8.89 1.46 4.74
N ASN A 166 8.93 0.38 3.98
CA ASN A 166 9.12 0.35 2.55
C ASN A 166 8.01 -0.53 1.96
N ALA A 167 7.16 0.03 1.14
CA ALA A 167 5.96 -0.64 0.65
C ALA A 167 6.22 -2.05 0.06
N LEU A 168 7.37 -2.26 -0.62
CA LEU A 168 7.69 -3.60 -1.13
C LEU A 168 8.05 -4.58 -0.01
N HIS A 169 8.80 -4.14 1.00
CA HIS A 169 9.18 -4.99 2.13
C HIS A 169 7.95 -5.33 2.99
N ASP A 170 7.07 -4.35 3.24
CA ASP A 170 5.87 -4.56 4.05
C ASP A 170 4.87 -5.48 3.33
N ALA A 171 4.75 -5.36 1.99
CA ALA A 171 4.02 -6.32 1.17
C ALA A 171 4.66 -7.73 1.22
N LEU A 172 5.99 -7.84 1.23
CA LEU A 172 6.70 -9.12 1.32
C LEU A 172 6.49 -9.78 2.69
N PHE A 173 6.56 -9.00 3.79
CA PHE A 173 6.25 -9.51 5.13
C PHE A 173 4.83 -10.08 5.19
N THR A 174 3.86 -9.33 4.69
CA THR A 174 2.47 -9.78 4.62
C THR A 174 2.29 -11.01 3.73
N ALA A 175 3.05 -11.14 2.65
CA ALA A 175 3.00 -12.30 1.76
C ALA A 175 3.59 -13.58 2.37
N HIS A 176 4.44 -13.45 3.39
CA HIS A 176 4.99 -14.59 4.13
C HIS A 176 4.09 -15.07 5.29
N ILE A 177 3.18 -14.24 5.77
CA ILE A 177 2.17 -14.57 6.79
C ILE A 177 1.02 -15.35 6.17
#